data_e5f70eeb7adf05f200a627e8d481406d
#
_entry.id   e5f70eeb7adf05f200a627e8d481406d
#
_cell.length_a   1.000
_cell.length_b   1.000
_cell.length_c   1.000
_cell.angle_alpha   90.00
_cell.angle_beta   90.00
_cell.angle_gamma   90.00
#
_symmetry.space_group_name_H-M   'P 1'
#
loop_
_entity.id
_entity.type
_entity.pdbx_description
1 polymer ?
#
loop_
_entity_poly.entity_id
_entity_poly.type
_entity_poly.pdbx_seq_one_letter_code
_entity_poly.pdbx_strand_id
1 'polypeptide(L)'
;MSITSIIRPFFMRRVRQIERFSDECHEIQLQQLTQLLDEAKNTEYGRKHGFARLQDINDFKKAVPLVRYEDLRPYIMQMVEGKSDVLWRGVTRNFAQSSGTSDGKSKYVPITKESFSRCHYRGGVDCVALYLAMNPQSRIFDGKAFILGGSYANELHLRKDVVVGDLSANLINNINPLANLVRIPDKQTALMEDWSKKLPALVEASRRQNVTNISGVPSWFLSVIKEVMRREGVESIHDVWHNLEVFFHGGISFKPYRSQYESITDKTKMHFVETYNASEGFFAVQSSPDSPAMLLLLDLGVFYEFIPLSDVNSDNPQTLTARDVEPGHTYELVITACNGLWRYRIGDTVRVEQTMPLKITIAGRTKHFINAFGEELMVHNADAAIERACRQTGAAVANYTVAPVYATATTKGRHEWLIEFDRRPADMEAFADLLDRYLQQENSDYEAKRFQNIFIDRLSIVEARRGLFDDWLLQRSGKLGGQRKIPRLYNSRDIIASMLEINKQSKK
;
A
#
# COMPACT_ATOMS: atom_id res chain seq x y z
N MET A 1 33.56 2.01 16.17
CA MET A 1 32.69 0.83 16.07
C MET A 1 31.30 1.34 15.68
N SER A 2 30.68 0.80 14.65
CA SER A 2 29.34 1.23 14.19
C SER A 2 28.26 0.77 15.17
N ILE A 3 27.28 1.61 15.48
CA ILE A 3 26.13 1.25 16.31
C ILE A 3 25.38 0.09 15.66
N THR A 4 25.24 0.12 14.34
CA THR A 4 24.63 -0.95 13.56
C THR A 4 25.30 -2.31 13.80
N SER A 5 26.63 -2.36 13.87
CA SER A 5 27.37 -3.61 14.13
C SER A 5 27.07 -4.20 15.53
N ILE A 6 26.84 -3.33 16.52
CA ILE A 6 26.56 -3.75 17.90
C ILE A 6 25.16 -4.37 18.01
N ILE A 7 24.17 -3.78 17.36
CA ILE A 7 22.77 -4.21 17.47
C ILE A 7 22.34 -5.24 16.42
N ARG A 8 23.10 -5.42 15.33
CA ARG A 8 22.85 -6.40 14.26
C ARG A 8 22.54 -7.81 14.79
N PRO A 9 23.27 -8.40 15.75
CA PRO A 9 23.00 -9.75 16.26
C PRO A 9 21.57 -9.92 16.81
N PHE A 10 20.98 -8.85 17.35
CA PHE A 10 19.59 -8.88 17.80
C PHE A 10 18.62 -9.08 16.62
N PHE A 11 18.82 -8.35 15.53
CA PHE A 11 17.98 -8.50 14.33
C PHE A 11 18.20 -9.85 13.64
N MET A 12 19.42 -10.38 13.64
CA MET A 12 19.71 -11.69 13.05
C MET A 12 19.00 -12.85 13.77
N ARG A 13 18.68 -12.71 15.07
CA ARG A 13 17.82 -13.69 15.76
C ARG A 13 16.43 -13.73 15.15
N ARG A 14 15.91 -12.57 14.75
CA ARG A 14 14.59 -12.46 14.12
C ARG A 14 14.61 -13.05 12.71
N VAL A 15 15.68 -12.82 11.93
CA VAL A 15 15.85 -13.41 10.60
C VAL A 15 15.78 -14.95 10.68
N ARG A 16 16.45 -15.59 11.64
CA ARG A 16 16.35 -17.05 11.85
C ARG A 16 14.94 -17.54 12.17
N GLN A 17 14.12 -16.74 12.83
CA GLN A 17 12.70 -17.09 13.04
C GLN A 17 11.91 -17.00 11.74
N ILE A 18 12.21 -16.00 10.91
CA ILE A 18 11.56 -15.79 9.61
C ILE A 18 11.95 -16.91 8.62
N GLU A 19 13.17 -17.45 8.70
CA GLU A 19 13.62 -18.58 7.86
C GLU A 19 12.70 -19.81 8.01
N ARG A 20 12.08 -20.01 9.18
CA ARG A 20 11.10 -21.09 9.41
C ARG A 20 9.82 -20.96 8.59
N PHE A 21 9.53 -19.79 8.02
CA PHE A 21 8.33 -19.57 7.19
C PHE A 21 8.35 -20.46 5.93
N SER A 22 9.51 -20.92 5.49
CA SER A 22 9.65 -21.86 4.37
C SER A 22 8.99 -23.20 4.67
N ASP A 23 9.27 -23.75 5.82
CA ASP A 23 8.95 -25.14 6.15
C ASP A 23 7.71 -25.26 7.05
N GLU A 24 7.44 -24.25 7.87
CA GLU A 24 6.40 -24.27 8.91
C GLU A 24 5.24 -23.29 8.61
N CYS A 25 4.99 -22.95 7.35
CA CYS A 25 3.96 -21.98 6.95
C CYS A 25 2.58 -22.32 7.52
N HIS A 26 2.16 -23.58 7.40
CA HIS A 26 0.84 -24.03 7.86
C HIS A 26 0.73 -23.98 9.39
N GLU A 27 1.72 -24.51 10.08
CA GLU A 27 1.77 -24.60 11.54
C GLU A 27 1.75 -23.20 12.17
N ILE A 28 2.54 -22.28 11.63
CA ILE A 28 2.60 -20.89 12.07
C ILE A 28 1.23 -20.22 11.88
N GLN A 29 0.62 -20.38 10.73
CA GLN A 29 -0.69 -19.79 10.43
C GLN A 29 -1.81 -20.39 11.26
N LEU A 30 -1.81 -21.70 11.51
CA LEU A 30 -2.74 -22.36 12.42
C LEU A 30 -2.58 -21.83 13.85
N GLN A 31 -1.34 -21.66 14.31
CA GLN A 31 -1.06 -21.09 15.63
C GLN A 31 -1.57 -19.64 15.73
N GLN A 32 -1.40 -18.82 14.67
CA GLN A 32 -1.96 -17.47 14.65
C GLN A 32 -3.49 -17.49 14.77
N LEU A 33 -4.17 -18.32 13.98
CA LEU A 33 -5.63 -18.44 14.05
C LEU A 33 -6.10 -18.85 15.43
N THR A 34 -5.51 -19.91 16.00
CA THR A 34 -5.85 -20.42 17.32
C THR A 34 -5.71 -19.35 18.39
N GLN A 35 -4.59 -18.59 18.37
CA GLN A 35 -4.36 -17.51 19.30
C GLN A 35 -5.39 -16.39 19.15
N LEU A 36 -5.70 -15.97 17.92
CA LEU A 36 -6.70 -14.92 17.65
C LEU A 36 -8.09 -15.33 18.17
N LEU A 37 -8.50 -16.55 17.94
CA LEU A 37 -9.80 -17.10 18.43
C LEU A 37 -9.84 -17.13 19.95
N ASP A 38 -8.77 -17.62 20.60
CA ASP A 38 -8.70 -17.68 22.07
C ASP A 38 -8.76 -16.29 22.72
N GLU A 39 -8.03 -15.31 22.16
CA GLU A 39 -8.02 -13.94 22.67
C GLU A 39 -9.35 -13.21 22.48
N ALA A 40 -10.14 -13.56 21.46
CA ALA A 40 -11.41 -12.91 21.15
C ALA A 40 -12.65 -13.74 21.54
N LYS A 41 -12.53 -14.93 22.09
CA LYS A 41 -13.69 -15.84 22.40
C LYS A 41 -14.77 -15.20 23.27
N ASN A 42 -14.40 -14.27 24.14
CA ASN A 42 -15.31 -13.58 25.06
C ASN A 42 -15.85 -12.25 24.51
N THR A 43 -15.48 -11.84 23.30
CA THR A 43 -16.03 -10.64 22.66
C THR A 43 -17.47 -10.87 22.20
N GLU A 44 -18.20 -9.81 21.88
CA GLU A 44 -19.55 -9.90 21.29
C GLU A 44 -19.53 -10.74 20.02
N TYR A 45 -18.59 -10.45 19.10
CA TYR A 45 -18.43 -11.18 17.85
C TYR A 45 -17.99 -12.63 18.06
N GLY A 46 -17.05 -12.86 18.98
CA GLY A 46 -16.57 -14.20 19.30
C GLY A 46 -17.64 -15.12 19.90
N ARG A 47 -18.49 -14.59 20.79
CA ARG A 47 -19.65 -15.33 21.32
C ARG A 47 -20.68 -15.62 20.25
N LYS A 48 -21.00 -14.63 19.40
CA LYS A 48 -21.96 -14.78 18.28
C LYS A 48 -21.54 -15.91 17.33
N HIS A 49 -20.24 -16.02 17.03
CA HIS A 49 -19.70 -17.01 16.10
C HIS A 49 -19.10 -18.24 16.78
N GLY A 50 -19.25 -18.38 18.09
CA GLY A 50 -18.89 -19.58 18.84
C GLY A 50 -17.38 -19.88 18.90
N PHE A 51 -16.51 -18.87 18.92
CA PHE A 51 -15.04 -19.02 18.86
C PHE A 51 -14.46 -20.04 19.82
N ALA A 52 -15.02 -20.14 21.05
CA ALA A 52 -14.57 -21.10 22.06
C ALA A 52 -14.76 -22.58 21.66
N ARG A 53 -15.50 -22.87 20.60
CA ARG A 53 -15.85 -24.23 20.15
C ARG A 53 -15.19 -24.63 18.84
N LEU A 54 -14.52 -23.68 18.16
CA LEU A 54 -13.87 -23.92 16.86
C LEU A 54 -12.56 -24.67 17.08
N GLN A 55 -12.40 -25.80 16.38
CA GLN A 55 -11.26 -26.70 16.58
C GLN A 55 -10.24 -26.59 15.43
N ASP A 56 -10.70 -26.29 14.24
CA ASP A 56 -9.85 -26.23 13.04
C ASP A 56 -10.26 -25.09 12.07
N ILE A 57 -9.50 -24.96 10.99
CA ILE A 57 -9.75 -23.96 9.94
C ILE A 57 -11.09 -24.16 9.25
N ASN A 58 -11.57 -25.41 9.08
CA ASN A 58 -12.83 -25.69 8.41
C ASN A 58 -14.01 -25.30 9.28
N ASP A 59 -13.95 -25.56 10.58
CA ASP A 59 -14.94 -25.09 11.55
C ASP A 59 -15.00 -23.56 11.55
N PHE A 60 -13.82 -22.90 11.53
CA PHE A 60 -13.72 -21.45 11.46
C PHE A 60 -14.36 -20.89 10.18
N LYS A 61 -14.05 -21.47 9.01
CA LYS A 61 -14.62 -21.05 7.73
C LYS A 61 -16.15 -21.21 7.67
N LYS A 62 -16.71 -22.24 8.34
CA LYS A 62 -18.16 -22.47 8.40
C LYS A 62 -18.87 -21.53 9.35
N ALA A 63 -18.25 -21.23 10.50
CA ALA A 63 -18.86 -20.42 11.56
C ALA A 63 -18.75 -18.91 11.33
N VAL A 64 -17.71 -18.46 10.65
CA VAL A 64 -17.39 -17.04 10.44
C VAL A 64 -17.55 -16.69 8.96
N PRO A 65 -18.45 -15.78 8.59
CA PRO A 65 -18.64 -15.39 7.20
C PRO A 65 -17.47 -14.56 6.69
N LEU A 66 -17.25 -14.57 5.37
CA LEU A 66 -16.47 -13.56 4.69
C LEU A 66 -17.20 -12.21 4.76
N VAL A 67 -16.49 -11.16 5.17
CA VAL A 67 -17.09 -9.85 5.38
C VAL A 67 -16.31 -8.72 4.67
N ARG A 68 -17.03 -7.66 4.34
CA ARG A 68 -16.49 -6.37 3.91
C ARG A 68 -16.61 -5.33 5.04
N TYR A 69 -16.12 -4.14 4.81
CA TYR A 69 -16.14 -3.07 5.82
C TYR A 69 -17.57 -2.74 6.29
N GLU A 70 -18.50 -2.71 5.39
CA GLU A 70 -19.90 -2.38 5.65
C GLU A 70 -20.52 -3.35 6.67
N ASP A 71 -20.15 -4.62 6.64
CA ASP A 71 -20.62 -5.67 7.57
C ASP A 71 -20.05 -5.48 8.98
N LEU A 72 -18.79 -5.05 9.08
CA LEU A 72 -18.13 -4.81 10.37
C LEU A 72 -18.36 -3.39 10.90
N ARG A 73 -18.78 -2.45 10.07
CA ARG A 73 -18.99 -1.04 10.44
C ARG A 73 -19.86 -0.85 11.69
N PRO A 74 -21.00 -1.55 11.86
CA PRO A 74 -21.83 -1.41 13.06
C PRO A 74 -21.07 -1.76 14.35
N TYR A 75 -20.23 -2.79 14.32
CA TYR A 75 -19.39 -3.19 15.46
C TYR A 75 -18.25 -2.19 15.70
N ILE A 76 -17.60 -1.74 14.62
CA ILE A 76 -16.52 -0.75 14.70
C ILE A 76 -17.03 0.55 15.30
N MET A 77 -18.22 1.00 14.92
CA MET A 77 -18.81 2.22 15.50
C MET A 77 -19.10 2.08 17.01
N GLN A 78 -19.52 0.92 17.48
CA GLN A 78 -19.64 0.66 18.92
C GLN A 78 -18.28 0.75 19.64
N MET A 79 -17.19 0.26 18.99
CA MET A 79 -15.84 0.41 19.54
C MET A 79 -15.41 1.89 19.58
N VAL A 80 -15.74 2.68 18.54
CA VAL A 80 -15.50 4.15 18.50
C VAL A 80 -16.25 4.86 19.62
N GLU A 81 -17.46 4.41 19.96
CA GLU A 81 -18.26 4.89 21.08
C GLU A 81 -17.68 4.43 22.45
N GLY A 82 -16.64 3.60 22.46
CA GLY A 82 -15.91 3.16 23.64
C GLY A 82 -16.44 1.89 24.28
N LYS A 83 -17.29 1.12 23.59
CA LYS A 83 -17.74 -0.20 24.07
C LYS A 83 -16.57 -1.17 24.05
N SER A 84 -16.38 -1.91 25.16
CA SER A 84 -15.37 -2.95 25.28
C SER A 84 -15.83 -4.26 24.66
N ASP A 85 -14.88 -5.13 24.32
CA ASP A 85 -15.09 -6.52 23.97
C ASP A 85 -16.11 -6.74 22.82
N VAL A 86 -16.04 -5.86 21.79
CA VAL A 86 -16.92 -5.93 20.62
C VAL A 86 -16.32 -6.88 19.56
N LEU A 87 -15.37 -6.43 18.76
CA LEU A 87 -14.64 -7.25 17.78
C LEU A 87 -13.34 -7.80 18.35
N TRP A 88 -12.74 -7.10 19.31
CA TRP A 88 -11.52 -7.46 20.01
C TRP A 88 -11.68 -7.18 21.48
N ARG A 89 -10.83 -7.85 22.30
CA ARG A 89 -10.89 -7.74 23.78
C ARG A 89 -10.53 -6.34 24.27
N GLY A 90 -11.21 -5.88 25.28
CA GLY A 90 -10.98 -4.59 25.93
C GLY A 90 -11.49 -3.40 25.12
N VAL A 91 -11.08 -2.20 25.52
CA VAL A 91 -11.47 -0.95 24.86
C VAL A 91 -10.41 -0.55 23.84
N THR A 92 -10.82 -0.35 22.59
CA THR A 92 -9.96 0.22 21.55
C THR A 92 -10.13 1.74 21.52
N ARG A 93 -9.01 2.47 21.56
CA ARG A 93 -9.00 3.94 21.59
C ARG A 93 -8.41 4.57 20.33
N ASN A 94 -7.70 3.81 19.53
CA ASN A 94 -7.05 4.30 18.30
C ASN A 94 -7.69 3.65 17.08
N PHE A 95 -7.98 4.48 16.09
CA PHE A 95 -8.55 4.03 14.81
C PHE A 95 -7.79 4.67 13.67
N ALA A 96 -7.43 3.87 12.68
CA ALA A 96 -6.89 4.37 11.44
C ALA A 96 -8.03 4.80 10.51
N GLN A 97 -7.98 6.04 10.05
CA GLN A 97 -8.85 6.51 8.98
C GLN A 97 -8.22 6.10 7.65
N SER A 98 -8.95 5.32 6.87
CA SER A 98 -8.58 4.95 5.52
C SER A 98 -9.52 5.61 4.52
N SER A 99 -9.00 6.02 3.36
CA SER A 99 -9.85 6.54 2.29
C SER A 99 -10.86 5.48 1.88
N GLY A 100 -12.16 5.77 2.06
CA GLY A 100 -13.27 4.93 1.62
C GLY A 100 -13.26 4.77 0.11
N THR A 101 -13.62 3.59 -0.36
CA THR A 101 -13.45 3.24 -1.77
C THR A 101 -14.62 3.69 -2.65
N SER A 102 -15.85 3.26 -2.43
CA SER A 102 -16.92 3.45 -3.43
C SER A 102 -17.88 4.60 -3.15
N ASP A 103 -18.09 4.94 -1.88
CA ASP A 103 -19.15 5.88 -1.51
C ASP A 103 -18.63 7.20 -0.91
N GLY A 104 -17.33 7.48 -1.04
CA GLY A 104 -16.69 8.70 -0.51
C GLY A 104 -16.60 8.76 1.01
N LYS A 105 -17.06 7.73 1.74
CA LYS A 105 -17.03 7.69 3.21
C LYS A 105 -15.74 7.06 3.71
N SER A 106 -15.11 7.68 4.69
CA SER A 106 -13.91 7.15 5.35
C SER A 106 -14.23 5.85 6.09
N LYS A 107 -13.30 4.89 6.03
CA LYS A 107 -13.29 3.69 6.87
C LYS A 107 -12.50 3.94 8.14
N TYR A 108 -12.95 3.35 9.24
CA TYR A 108 -12.28 3.42 10.52
C TYR A 108 -11.82 2.02 10.91
N VAL A 109 -10.52 1.78 10.82
CA VAL A 109 -9.93 0.47 11.15
C VAL A 109 -9.44 0.50 12.60
N PRO A 110 -9.88 -0.42 13.46
CA PRO A 110 -9.41 -0.45 14.86
C PRO A 110 -7.90 -0.72 14.93
N ILE A 111 -7.21 0.02 15.81
CA ILE A 111 -5.80 -0.23 16.10
C ILE A 111 -5.70 -0.61 17.58
N THR A 112 -5.66 -1.90 17.85
CA THR A 112 -5.56 -2.47 19.20
C THR A 112 -4.12 -2.41 19.71
N LYS A 113 -3.91 -2.67 21.00
CA LYS A 113 -2.55 -2.79 21.58
C LYS A 113 -1.76 -3.91 20.89
N GLU A 114 -2.45 -5.00 20.56
CA GLU A 114 -1.86 -6.15 19.89
C GLU A 114 -1.49 -5.80 18.45
N SER A 115 -2.34 -5.06 17.71
CA SER A 115 -1.99 -4.65 16.34
C SER A 115 -0.82 -3.66 16.31
N PHE A 116 -0.69 -2.76 17.30
CA PHE A 116 0.52 -1.96 17.45
C PHE A 116 1.76 -2.83 17.65
N SER A 117 1.73 -3.70 18.68
CA SER A 117 2.93 -4.39 19.15
C SER A 117 3.31 -5.60 18.30
N ARG A 118 2.34 -6.45 17.94
CA ARG A 118 2.59 -7.71 17.23
C ARG A 118 2.56 -7.56 15.72
N CYS A 119 1.83 -6.56 15.18
CA CYS A 119 1.70 -6.37 13.75
C CYS A 119 2.57 -5.21 13.27
N HIS A 120 2.17 -3.97 13.48
CA HIS A 120 2.83 -2.83 12.86
C HIS A 120 4.28 -2.60 13.33
N TYR A 121 4.53 -2.53 14.64
CA TYR A 121 5.91 -2.30 15.13
C TYR A 121 6.81 -3.50 14.86
N ARG A 122 6.29 -4.71 15.01
CA ARG A 122 7.07 -5.91 14.70
C ARG A 122 7.35 -6.00 13.21
N GLY A 123 6.38 -5.70 12.33
CA GLY A 123 6.60 -5.60 10.89
C GLY A 123 7.68 -4.59 10.51
N GLY A 124 7.71 -3.43 11.20
CA GLY A 124 8.80 -2.46 11.06
C GLY A 124 10.17 -3.01 11.50
N VAL A 125 10.23 -3.79 12.58
CA VAL A 125 11.44 -4.51 13.01
C VAL A 125 11.85 -5.55 11.97
N ASP A 126 10.92 -6.31 11.41
CA ASP A 126 11.17 -7.31 10.39
C ASP A 126 11.69 -6.70 9.09
N CYS A 127 11.17 -5.53 8.72
CA CYS A 127 11.67 -4.75 7.59
C CYS A 127 13.15 -4.42 7.74
N VAL A 128 13.55 -3.91 8.91
CA VAL A 128 14.95 -3.62 9.21
C VAL A 128 15.80 -4.89 9.31
N ALA A 129 15.26 -5.97 9.90
CA ALA A 129 15.97 -7.24 10.03
C ALA A 129 16.32 -7.86 8.67
N LEU A 130 15.33 -7.89 7.76
CA LEU A 130 15.52 -8.40 6.40
C LEU A 130 16.48 -7.50 5.59
N TYR A 131 16.36 -6.17 5.72
CA TYR A 131 17.32 -5.25 5.11
C TYR A 131 18.76 -5.50 5.59
N LEU A 132 18.97 -5.65 6.88
CA LEU A 132 20.28 -5.94 7.45
C LEU A 132 20.83 -7.30 7.01
N ALA A 133 19.96 -8.29 6.78
CA ALA A 133 20.37 -9.58 6.24
C ALA A 133 20.85 -9.47 4.78
N MET A 134 20.13 -8.68 3.97
CA MET A 134 20.52 -8.41 2.56
C MET A 134 21.76 -7.54 2.45
N ASN A 135 22.03 -6.67 3.43
CA ASN A 135 23.10 -5.68 3.40
C ASN A 135 24.02 -5.79 4.63
N PRO A 136 24.99 -6.72 4.62
CA PRO A 136 25.91 -6.94 5.74
C PRO A 136 26.75 -5.70 6.13
N GLN A 137 27.00 -4.80 5.19
CA GLN A 137 27.78 -3.56 5.39
C GLN A 137 26.95 -2.36 5.82
N SER A 138 25.62 -2.53 5.96
CA SER A 138 24.72 -1.44 6.34
C SER A 138 25.12 -0.74 7.64
N ARG A 139 24.96 0.58 7.66
CA ARG A 139 25.17 1.48 8.79
C ARG A 139 23.90 2.24 9.16
N ILE A 140 22.75 1.64 8.92
CA ILE A 140 21.42 2.26 9.05
C ILE A 140 21.18 2.94 10.41
N PHE A 141 21.78 2.45 11.51
CA PHE A 141 21.64 3.00 12.85
C PHE A 141 22.74 4.00 13.24
N ASP A 142 23.65 4.29 12.34
CA ASP A 142 24.72 5.29 12.60
C ASP A 142 24.25 6.73 12.33
N GLY A 143 22.98 6.91 11.98
CA GLY A 143 22.32 8.19 11.78
C GLY A 143 20.83 8.17 12.16
N LYS A 144 20.06 9.05 11.54
CA LYS A 144 18.63 9.26 11.80
C LYS A 144 17.77 8.58 10.75
N ALA A 145 16.65 8.00 11.20
CA ALA A 145 15.56 7.57 10.36
C ALA A 145 14.62 8.76 10.07
N PHE A 146 14.42 9.10 8.81
CA PHE A 146 13.43 10.12 8.44
C PHE A 146 12.11 9.44 8.08
N ILE A 147 11.12 9.61 8.95
CA ILE A 147 9.81 8.93 8.83
C ILE A 147 8.73 9.98 8.62
N LEU A 148 8.05 9.90 7.47
CA LEU A 148 6.87 10.73 7.21
C LEU A 148 5.64 10.18 7.92
N GLY A 149 4.91 11.06 8.60
CA GLY A 149 3.62 10.79 9.22
C GLY A 149 2.47 11.46 8.48
N GLY A 150 1.30 10.89 8.57
CA GLY A 150 0.04 11.54 8.19
C GLY A 150 -0.44 12.52 9.27
N SER A 151 -1.76 12.69 9.37
CA SER A 151 -2.38 13.63 10.31
C SER A 151 -3.54 12.99 11.08
N TYR A 152 -4.06 13.73 12.07
CA TYR A 152 -5.29 13.38 12.81
C TYR A 152 -6.53 14.09 12.28
N ALA A 153 -6.46 14.68 11.11
CA ALA A 153 -7.61 15.35 10.49
C ALA A 153 -8.73 14.34 10.23
N ASN A 154 -9.87 14.47 10.91
CA ASN A 154 -11.06 13.67 10.71
C ASN A 154 -12.33 14.50 10.96
N GLU A 155 -13.48 14.00 10.51
CA GLU A 155 -14.78 14.67 10.56
C GLU A 155 -15.67 14.18 11.73
N LEU A 156 -15.17 13.26 12.57
CA LEU A 156 -15.95 12.68 13.65
C LEU A 156 -15.90 13.57 14.91
N HIS A 157 -17.07 13.80 15.51
CA HIS A 157 -17.18 14.32 16.86
C HIS A 157 -16.93 13.19 17.87
N LEU A 158 -15.68 13.07 18.31
CA LEU A 158 -15.22 11.95 19.11
C LEU A 158 -15.25 12.25 20.61
N ARG A 159 -15.33 11.19 21.42
CA ARG A 159 -14.99 11.24 22.84
C ARG A 159 -13.52 11.66 23.00
N LYS A 160 -13.22 12.34 24.11
CA LYS A 160 -11.86 12.86 24.39
C LYS A 160 -10.76 11.78 24.46
N ASP A 161 -11.14 10.53 24.70
CA ASP A 161 -10.21 9.39 24.84
C ASP A 161 -10.10 8.51 23.59
N VAL A 162 -10.78 8.88 22.51
CA VAL A 162 -10.72 8.18 21.21
C VAL A 162 -9.97 9.03 20.19
N VAL A 163 -9.02 8.40 19.52
CA VAL A 163 -8.14 9.05 18.53
C VAL A 163 -8.38 8.42 17.16
N VAL A 164 -8.72 9.24 16.17
CA VAL A 164 -8.88 8.84 14.78
C VAL A 164 -7.94 9.67 13.90
N GLY A 165 -7.22 9.02 13.01
CA GLY A 165 -6.30 9.68 12.08
C GLY A 165 -5.61 8.67 11.18
N ASP A 166 -4.68 9.12 10.35
CA ASP A 166 -3.90 8.23 9.50
C ASP A 166 -3.17 7.16 10.34
N LEU A 167 -2.98 5.95 9.77
CA LEU A 167 -2.23 4.89 10.46
C LEU A 167 -0.86 5.38 10.91
N SER A 168 -0.10 6.05 10.05
CA SER A 168 1.24 6.55 10.35
C SER A 168 1.23 7.60 11.46
N ALA A 169 0.19 8.43 11.56
CA ALA A 169 0.01 9.35 12.68
C ALA A 169 -0.21 8.60 14.00
N ASN A 170 -1.06 7.57 13.99
CA ASN A 170 -1.27 6.70 15.15
C ASN A 170 0.02 5.99 15.57
N LEU A 171 0.80 5.45 14.63
CA LEU A 171 2.09 4.79 14.92
C LEU A 171 3.10 5.78 15.53
N ILE A 172 3.29 6.96 14.93
CA ILE A 172 4.21 7.98 15.46
C ILE A 172 3.77 8.46 16.85
N ASN A 173 2.47 8.61 17.06
CA ASN A 173 1.95 9.06 18.35
C ASN A 173 2.19 8.07 19.48
N ASN A 174 2.13 6.77 19.20
CA ASN A 174 2.25 5.69 20.17
C ASN A 174 3.62 4.99 20.16
N ILE A 175 4.58 5.49 19.39
CA ILE A 175 5.94 4.92 19.33
C ILE A 175 6.65 5.04 20.68
N ASN A 176 7.50 4.06 20.98
CA ASN A 176 8.34 4.11 22.18
C ASN A 176 9.16 5.43 22.22
N PRO A 177 9.15 6.18 23.33
CA PRO A 177 9.88 7.43 23.45
C PRO A 177 11.37 7.36 23.07
N LEU A 178 12.04 6.22 23.32
CA LEU A 178 13.44 6.01 22.92
C LEU A 178 13.63 6.03 21.40
N ALA A 179 12.65 5.61 20.63
CA ALA A 179 12.72 5.66 19.17
C ALA A 179 12.72 7.12 18.64
N ASN A 180 12.18 8.08 19.40
CA ASN A 180 12.25 9.49 19.04
C ASN A 180 13.67 10.07 19.06
N LEU A 181 14.62 9.41 19.76
CA LEU A 181 16.02 9.83 19.78
C LEU A 181 16.74 9.55 18.47
N VAL A 182 16.27 8.57 17.70
CA VAL A 182 16.92 8.10 16.45
C VAL A 182 16.13 8.43 15.19
N ARG A 183 14.95 9.05 15.30
CA ARG A 183 14.14 9.47 14.16
C ARG A 183 14.01 10.98 14.04
N ILE A 184 13.70 11.44 12.84
CA ILE A 184 13.28 12.82 12.49
C ILE A 184 12.01 12.73 11.60
N PRO A 185 11.23 13.80 11.50
CA PRO A 185 11.26 14.99 12.34
C PRO A 185 10.74 14.67 13.75
N ASP A 186 10.70 15.68 14.62
CA ASP A 186 9.97 15.56 15.89
C ASP A 186 8.48 15.28 15.67
N LYS A 187 7.79 14.88 16.72
CA LYS A 187 6.39 14.46 16.68
C LYS A 187 5.45 15.59 16.19
N GLN A 188 5.69 16.83 16.62
CA GLN A 188 4.86 17.97 16.26
C GLN A 188 4.93 18.22 14.75
N THR A 189 6.12 18.26 14.19
CA THR A 189 6.36 18.43 12.73
C THR A 189 5.81 17.23 11.94
N ALA A 190 6.04 16.00 12.41
CA ALA A 190 5.57 14.80 11.73
C ALA A 190 4.05 14.74 11.59
N LEU A 191 3.30 15.29 12.57
CA LEU A 191 1.83 15.23 12.66
C LEU A 191 1.12 16.48 12.14
N MET A 192 1.84 17.46 11.58
CA MET A 192 1.21 18.65 10.97
C MET A 192 0.22 18.24 9.89
N GLU A 193 -0.93 18.92 9.85
CA GLU A 193 -2.00 18.69 8.87
C GLU A 193 -1.79 19.48 7.58
N ASP A 194 -1.41 20.75 7.73
CA ASP A 194 -1.23 21.70 6.63
C ASP A 194 0.09 21.41 5.89
N TRP A 195 -0.01 20.82 4.71
CA TRP A 195 1.14 20.46 3.89
C TRP A 195 1.99 21.68 3.49
N SER A 196 1.38 22.85 3.33
CA SER A 196 2.11 24.08 2.98
C SER A 196 3.07 24.53 4.08
N LYS A 197 2.76 24.23 5.34
CA LYS A 197 3.60 24.47 6.51
C LYS A 197 4.49 23.26 6.82
N LYS A 198 3.96 22.06 6.61
CA LYS A 198 4.65 20.80 6.91
C LYS A 198 5.88 20.61 6.03
N LEU A 199 5.77 20.82 4.72
CA LEU A 199 6.88 20.61 3.80
C LEU A 199 8.10 21.48 4.16
N PRO A 200 8.00 22.82 4.37
CA PRO A 200 9.13 23.62 4.84
C PRO A 200 9.72 23.16 6.18
N ALA A 201 8.88 22.73 7.13
CA ALA A 201 9.33 22.24 8.43
C ALA A 201 10.08 20.90 8.32
N LEU A 202 9.62 19.98 7.45
CA LEU A 202 10.29 18.70 7.17
C LEU A 202 11.68 18.92 6.58
N VAL A 203 11.80 19.86 5.65
CA VAL A 203 13.09 20.23 5.03
C VAL A 203 14.04 20.79 6.09
N GLU A 204 13.58 21.74 6.91
CA GLU A 204 14.43 22.33 7.96
C GLU A 204 14.86 21.30 9.01
N ALA A 205 13.96 20.35 9.36
CA ALA A 205 14.25 19.29 10.32
C ALA A 205 15.27 18.26 9.81
N SER A 206 15.47 18.14 8.49
CA SER A 206 16.27 17.07 7.89
C SER A 206 17.57 17.52 7.22
N ARG A 207 17.62 18.73 6.65
CA ARG A 207 18.75 19.18 5.81
C ARG A 207 20.12 19.16 6.48
N ARG A 208 20.16 19.31 7.83
CA ARG A 208 21.41 19.32 8.62
C ARG A 208 21.62 18.03 9.42
N GLN A 209 20.81 17.00 9.16
CA GLN A 209 20.89 15.74 9.90
C GLN A 209 21.65 14.68 9.11
N ASN A 210 22.30 13.78 9.83
CA ASN A 210 22.85 12.57 9.25
C ASN A 210 21.71 11.57 9.00
N VAL A 211 21.00 11.69 7.88
CA VAL A 211 19.92 10.79 7.49
C VAL A 211 20.52 9.53 6.87
N THR A 212 20.22 8.37 7.43
CA THR A 212 20.67 7.07 6.92
C THR A 212 19.56 6.27 6.25
N ASN A 213 18.32 6.51 6.61
CA ASN A 213 17.19 5.83 6.00
C ASN A 213 15.96 6.73 5.99
N ILE A 214 15.08 6.47 5.03
CA ILE A 214 13.80 7.15 4.88
C ILE A 214 12.67 6.12 4.79
N SER A 215 11.48 6.46 5.33
CA SER A 215 10.30 5.58 5.32
C SER A 215 9.03 6.36 5.02
N GLY A 216 8.28 5.93 4.01
CA GLY A 216 7.01 6.58 3.66
C GLY A 216 6.52 6.31 2.25
N VAL A 217 5.55 7.11 1.83
CA VAL A 217 4.93 7.02 0.50
C VAL A 217 5.84 7.67 -0.55
N PRO A 218 6.13 7.02 -1.69
CA PRO A 218 7.04 7.51 -2.72
C PRO A 218 6.76 8.92 -3.22
N SER A 219 5.51 9.25 -3.54
CA SER A 219 5.17 10.58 -4.05
C SER A 219 5.48 11.70 -3.06
N TRP A 220 5.24 11.47 -1.77
CA TRP A 220 5.47 12.48 -0.74
C TRP A 220 6.94 12.69 -0.45
N PHE A 221 7.71 11.59 -0.31
CA PHE A 221 9.16 11.70 -0.10
C PHE A 221 9.86 12.33 -1.29
N LEU A 222 9.43 12.07 -2.51
CA LEU A 222 9.98 12.71 -3.68
C LEU A 222 9.85 14.26 -3.61
N SER A 223 8.68 14.75 -3.16
CA SER A 223 8.46 16.18 -2.96
C SER A 223 9.39 16.78 -1.89
N VAL A 224 9.57 16.05 -0.78
CA VAL A 224 10.48 16.48 0.30
C VAL A 224 11.93 16.51 -0.19
N ILE A 225 12.39 15.45 -0.85
CA ILE A 225 13.77 15.35 -1.38
C ILE A 225 14.05 16.48 -2.38
N LYS A 226 13.15 16.67 -3.35
CA LYS A 226 13.29 17.75 -4.35
C LYS A 226 13.37 19.13 -3.70
N GLU A 227 12.58 19.38 -2.65
CA GLU A 227 12.62 20.66 -1.95
C GLU A 227 13.91 20.84 -1.10
N VAL A 228 14.43 19.76 -0.48
CA VAL A 228 15.74 19.78 0.18
C VAL A 228 16.83 20.13 -0.82
N MET A 229 16.89 19.42 -1.96
CA MET A 229 17.88 19.65 -3.02
C MET A 229 17.82 21.08 -3.57
N ARG A 230 16.60 21.57 -3.83
CA ARG A 230 16.39 22.94 -4.31
C ARG A 230 16.93 24.00 -3.34
N ARG A 231 16.73 23.82 -2.04
CA ARG A 231 17.23 24.78 -1.01
C ARG A 231 18.73 24.73 -0.84
N GLU A 232 19.33 23.55 -0.95
CA GLU A 232 20.77 23.39 -0.80
C GLU A 232 21.52 23.61 -2.13
N GLY A 233 20.80 23.76 -3.26
CA GLY A 233 21.39 24.04 -4.58
C GLY A 233 22.18 22.86 -5.14
N VAL A 234 21.73 21.61 -4.87
CA VAL A 234 22.42 20.37 -5.27
C VAL A 234 21.58 19.55 -6.25
N GLU A 235 22.23 18.69 -7.03
CA GLU A 235 21.59 17.79 -8.01
C GLU A 235 21.36 16.38 -7.48
N SER A 236 22.04 15.99 -6.40
CA SER A 236 21.86 14.71 -5.72
C SER A 236 21.51 14.90 -4.25
N ILE A 237 20.59 14.11 -3.74
CA ILE A 237 20.28 14.14 -2.30
C ILE A 237 21.44 13.62 -1.45
N HIS A 238 22.35 12.82 -2.03
CA HIS A 238 23.55 12.37 -1.33
C HIS A 238 24.57 13.45 -1.07
N ASP A 239 24.45 14.61 -1.72
CA ASP A 239 25.27 15.79 -1.40
C ASP A 239 24.82 16.45 -0.09
N VAL A 240 23.59 16.14 0.39
CA VAL A 240 23.04 16.59 1.68
C VAL A 240 23.04 15.46 2.70
N TRP A 241 22.49 14.30 2.34
CA TRP A 241 22.41 13.12 3.21
C TRP A 241 23.43 12.06 2.76
N HIS A 242 24.71 12.34 3.03
CA HIS A 242 25.85 11.54 2.53
C HIS A 242 25.78 10.06 2.86
N ASN A 243 25.09 9.71 3.97
CA ASN A 243 24.97 8.34 4.49
C ASN A 243 23.58 7.74 4.27
N LEU A 244 22.73 8.34 3.43
CA LEU A 244 21.45 7.76 3.06
C LEU A 244 21.68 6.47 2.29
N GLU A 245 21.14 5.34 2.80
CA GLU A 245 21.39 4.01 2.20
C GLU A 245 20.12 3.27 1.81
N VAL A 246 18.95 3.61 2.40
CA VAL A 246 17.72 2.86 2.09
C VAL A 246 16.45 3.71 2.18
N PHE A 247 15.53 3.44 1.26
CA PHE A 247 14.14 3.88 1.31
C PHE A 247 13.22 2.68 1.48
N PHE A 248 12.57 2.60 2.65
CA PHE A 248 11.45 1.71 2.90
C PHE A 248 10.17 2.37 2.41
N HIS A 249 9.60 1.87 1.34
CA HIS A 249 8.46 2.49 0.69
C HIS A 249 7.26 1.53 0.59
N GLY A 250 6.08 2.11 0.50
CA GLY A 250 4.84 1.35 0.36
C GLY A 250 3.64 2.28 0.20
N GLY A 251 2.46 1.68 0.25
CA GLY A 251 1.20 2.40 0.14
C GLY A 251 0.76 2.71 -1.29
N ILE A 252 1.67 2.93 -2.22
CA ILE A 252 1.44 3.06 -3.68
C ILE A 252 2.56 2.35 -4.43
N SER A 253 2.33 2.01 -5.70
CA SER A 253 3.37 1.45 -6.57
C SER A 253 4.57 2.39 -6.68
N PHE A 254 5.77 1.84 -6.54
CA PHE A 254 7.02 2.58 -6.70
C PHE A 254 7.44 2.72 -8.17
N LYS A 255 6.98 1.82 -9.03
CA LYS A 255 7.41 1.75 -10.45
C LYS A 255 7.38 3.10 -11.18
N PRO A 256 6.29 3.92 -11.12
CA PRO A 256 6.26 5.22 -11.82
C PRO A 256 7.27 6.25 -11.28
N TYR A 257 7.73 6.08 -10.05
CA TYR A 257 8.64 7.01 -9.38
C TYR A 257 10.11 6.58 -9.44
N ARG A 258 10.38 5.30 -9.70
CA ARG A 258 11.72 4.70 -9.63
C ARG A 258 12.77 5.50 -10.39
N SER A 259 12.54 5.84 -11.64
CA SER A 259 13.51 6.58 -12.47
C SER A 259 13.85 7.96 -11.91
N GLN A 260 12.86 8.63 -11.30
CA GLN A 260 13.08 9.93 -10.66
C GLN A 260 13.96 9.80 -9.41
N TYR A 261 13.72 8.78 -8.58
CA TYR A 261 14.59 8.49 -7.43
C TYR A 261 16.00 8.12 -7.87
N GLU A 262 16.15 7.26 -8.88
CA GLU A 262 17.45 6.84 -9.40
C GLU A 262 18.24 7.99 -10.01
N SER A 263 17.58 9.05 -10.50
CA SER A 263 18.26 10.24 -11.06
C SER A 263 18.77 11.21 -10.01
N ILE A 264 18.25 11.15 -8.77
CA ILE A 264 18.61 12.08 -7.69
C ILE A 264 19.34 11.39 -6.53
N THR A 265 19.65 10.10 -6.65
CA THR A 265 20.36 9.31 -5.65
C THR A 265 21.61 8.67 -6.24
N ASP A 266 22.57 8.35 -5.39
CA ASP A 266 23.74 7.54 -5.75
C ASP A 266 23.32 6.07 -5.85
N LYS A 267 23.33 5.52 -7.06
CA LYS A 267 22.92 4.14 -7.33
C LYS A 267 23.79 3.07 -6.65
N THR A 268 24.99 3.42 -6.24
CA THR A 268 25.90 2.49 -5.54
C THR A 268 25.62 2.41 -4.04
N LYS A 269 24.89 3.38 -3.50
CA LYS A 269 24.59 3.48 -2.07
C LYS A 269 23.12 3.21 -1.77
N MET A 270 22.22 3.61 -2.67
CA MET A 270 20.78 3.64 -2.40
C MET A 270 20.08 2.33 -2.68
N HIS A 271 19.40 1.80 -1.69
CA HIS A 271 18.50 0.65 -1.81
C HIS A 271 17.04 1.08 -1.70
N PHE A 272 16.18 0.39 -2.44
CA PHE A 272 14.73 0.57 -2.38
C PHE A 272 14.11 -0.74 -1.91
N VAL A 273 13.37 -0.70 -0.79
CA VAL A 273 12.75 -1.87 -0.17
C VAL A 273 11.26 -1.66 -0.09
N GLU A 274 10.52 -2.45 -0.84
CA GLU A 274 9.06 -2.38 -0.86
C GLU A 274 8.47 -3.06 0.37
N THR A 275 7.42 -2.44 0.93
CA THR A 275 6.65 -2.95 2.07
C THR A 275 5.17 -2.94 1.76
N TYR A 276 4.47 -3.99 2.16
CA TYR A 276 3.01 -4.04 2.12
C TYR A 276 2.47 -3.79 3.53
N ASN A 277 2.23 -2.49 3.79
CA ASN A 277 1.67 -2.00 5.04
C ASN A 277 0.37 -1.24 4.75
N ALA A 278 -0.72 -1.65 5.38
CA ALA A 278 -2.04 -1.05 5.26
C ALA A 278 -2.60 -0.68 6.65
N SER A 279 -3.71 0.04 6.71
CA SER A 279 -4.39 0.36 7.98
C SER A 279 -4.81 -0.90 8.71
N GLU A 280 -5.12 -1.94 7.97
CA GLU A 280 -5.56 -3.25 8.43
C GLU A 280 -4.44 -4.11 9.04
N GLY A 281 -3.19 -3.90 8.64
CA GLY A 281 -2.04 -4.64 9.15
C GLY A 281 -0.76 -4.42 8.35
N PHE A 282 0.33 -5.00 8.81
CA PHE A 282 1.62 -5.08 8.11
C PHE A 282 1.81 -6.50 7.58
N PHE A 283 1.89 -6.69 6.28
CA PHE A 283 1.72 -8.01 5.67
C PHE A 283 2.98 -8.58 5.02
N ALA A 284 3.75 -7.77 4.30
CA ALA A 284 4.90 -8.29 3.57
C ALA A 284 6.03 -7.27 3.41
N VAL A 285 7.25 -7.77 3.19
CA VAL A 285 8.47 -6.99 2.96
C VAL A 285 9.28 -7.62 1.85
N GLN A 286 9.82 -6.81 0.95
CA GLN A 286 10.82 -7.27 -0.03
C GLN A 286 12.03 -7.88 0.70
N SER A 287 12.37 -9.10 0.35
CA SER A 287 13.39 -9.92 1.03
C SER A 287 14.57 -10.30 0.14
N SER A 288 14.61 -9.76 -1.09
CA SER A 288 15.73 -9.96 -2.02
C SER A 288 15.95 -8.68 -2.83
N PRO A 289 17.20 -8.25 -3.05
CA PRO A 289 17.51 -7.09 -3.88
C PRO A 289 17.17 -7.34 -5.37
N ASP A 290 17.24 -8.61 -5.81
CA ASP A 290 17.09 -8.99 -7.21
C ASP A 290 15.64 -9.30 -7.60
N SER A 291 14.70 -9.25 -6.66
CA SER A 291 13.29 -9.57 -6.89
C SER A 291 12.36 -8.57 -6.20
N PRO A 292 11.34 -8.07 -6.88
CA PRO A 292 10.31 -7.23 -6.26
C PRO A 292 9.34 -8.02 -5.38
N ALA A 293 9.45 -9.36 -5.35
CA ALA A 293 8.59 -10.21 -4.55
C ALA A 293 8.83 -9.97 -3.05
N MET A 294 7.75 -9.75 -2.33
CA MET A 294 7.76 -9.51 -0.89
C MET A 294 7.46 -10.80 -0.15
N LEU A 295 8.25 -11.10 0.87
CA LEU A 295 8.00 -12.20 1.81
C LEU A 295 6.74 -11.89 2.62
N LEU A 296 5.76 -12.78 2.61
CA LEU A 296 4.58 -12.68 3.47
C LEU A 296 4.99 -12.99 4.92
N LEU A 297 4.67 -12.07 5.84
CA LEU A 297 5.03 -12.21 7.25
C LEU A 297 3.95 -12.99 7.99
N LEU A 298 4.26 -14.23 8.37
CA LEU A 298 3.26 -15.21 8.78
C LEU A 298 2.90 -15.17 10.29
N ASP A 299 3.70 -14.47 11.12
CA ASP A 299 3.59 -14.50 12.59
C ASP A 299 3.31 -13.13 13.24
N LEU A 300 2.68 -12.24 12.48
CA LEU A 300 2.38 -10.88 12.93
C LEU A 300 0.95 -10.68 13.48
N GLY A 301 0.35 -11.72 14.04
CA GLY A 301 -1.03 -11.64 14.53
C GLY A 301 -2.06 -11.54 13.40
N VAL A 302 -1.76 -12.15 12.26
CA VAL A 302 -2.63 -12.21 11.08
C VAL A 302 -2.68 -13.64 10.57
N PHE A 303 -3.89 -14.14 10.36
CA PHE A 303 -4.16 -15.36 9.60
C PHE A 303 -4.67 -14.98 8.21
N TYR A 304 -4.09 -15.58 7.18
CA TYR A 304 -4.34 -15.26 5.79
C TYR A 304 -5.20 -16.32 5.10
N GLU A 305 -6.19 -15.84 4.33
CA GLU A 305 -6.92 -16.63 3.36
C GLU A 305 -6.85 -15.93 1.99
N PHE A 306 -7.05 -16.68 0.93
CA PHE A 306 -6.88 -16.24 -0.45
C PHE A 306 -8.09 -16.67 -1.28
N ILE A 307 -8.77 -15.73 -1.94
CA ILE A 307 -9.84 -16.01 -2.89
C ILE A 307 -9.24 -15.99 -4.29
N PRO A 308 -9.33 -17.08 -5.08
CA PRO A 308 -8.93 -17.05 -6.49
C PRO A 308 -9.64 -15.92 -7.25
N LEU A 309 -8.92 -15.22 -8.13
CA LEU A 309 -9.48 -14.06 -8.84
C LEU A 309 -10.74 -14.44 -9.66
N SER A 310 -10.77 -15.66 -10.19
CA SER A 310 -11.95 -16.23 -10.88
C SER A 310 -13.20 -16.35 -10.00
N ASP A 311 -13.04 -16.44 -8.68
CA ASP A 311 -14.13 -16.64 -7.71
C ASP A 311 -14.50 -15.37 -6.91
N VAL A 312 -13.78 -14.28 -7.12
CA VAL A 312 -13.94 -13.01 -6.35
C VAL A 312 -15.36 -12.45 -6.39
N ASN A 313 -16.08 -12.65 -7.49
CA ASN A 313 -17.44 -12.14 -7.69
C ASN A 313 -18.54 -13.19 -7.37
N SER A 314 -18.18 -14.38 -6.91
CA SER A 314 -19.12 -15.39 -6.45
C SER A 314 -19.83 -14.89 -5.17
N ASP A 315 -21.09 -15.28 -5.02
CA ASP A 315 -21.88 -15.01 -3.79
C ASP A 315 -21.31 -15.74 -2.57
N ASN A 316 -20.62 -16.85 -2.79
CA ASN A 316 -19.97 -17.64 -1.73
C ASN A 316 -18.58 -18.11 -2.19
N PRO A 317 -17.60 -17.18 -2.29
CA PRO A 317 -16.28 -17.51 -2.81
C PRO A 317 -15.55 -18.48 -1.88
N GLN A 318 -14.87 -19.45 -2.47
CA GLN A 318 -14.03 -20.39 -1.73
C GLN A 318 -12.71 -19.72 -1.38
N THR A 319 -12.21 -20.02 -0.19
CA THR A 319 -10.92 -19.52 0.26
C THR A 319 -9.87 -20.62 0.36
N LEU A 320 -8.68 -20.33 -0.08
CA LEU A 320 -7.47 -21.13 0.12
C LEU A 320 -6.72 -20.63 1.34
N THR A 321 -5.88 -21.47 1.95
CA THR A 321 -4.92 -21.04 2.98
C THR A 321 -3.56 -20.72 2.34
N ALA A 322 -2.64 -20.17 3.11
CA ALA A 322 -1.28 -19.89 2.64
C ALA A 322 -0.51 -21.14 2.14
N ARG A 323 -0.96 -22.34 2.54
CA ARG A 323 -0.43 -23.63 2.08
C ARG A 323 -0.92 -24.02 0.68
N ASP A 324 -2.14 -23.60 0.31
CA ASP A 324 -2.86 -24.14 -0.84
C ASP A 324 -2.78 -23.22 -2.08
N VAL A 325 -2.11 -22.08 -1.96
CA VAL A 325 -1.92 -21.15 -3.08
C VAL A 325 -0.84 -21.62 -4.03
N GLU A 326 -0.94 -21.23 -5.30
CA GLU A 326 -0.03 -21.66 -6.36
C GLU A 326 0.75 -20.47 -6.95
N PRO A 327 2.04 -20.66 -7.30
CA PRO A 327 2.82 -19.63 -7.97
C PRO A 327 2.21 -19.23 -9.32
N GLY A 328 2.33 -17.96 -9.67
CA GLY A 328 1.81 -17.41 -10.92
C GLY A 328 0.33 -17.01 -10.87
N HIS A 329 -0.41 -17.41 -9.83
CA HIS A 329 -1.84 -17.08 -9.69
C HIS A 329 -2.07 -15.82 -8.86
N THR A 330 -3.18 -15.12 -9.17
CA THR A 330 -3.61 -13.91 -8.47
C THR A 330 -4.82 -14.20 -7.59
N TYR A 331 -4.80 -13.65 -6.38
CA TYR A 331 -5.82 -13.88 -5.36
C TYR A 331 -6.24 -12.56 -4.71
N GLU A 332 -7.51 -12.43 -4.29
CA GLU A 332 -7.91 -11.42 -3.31
C GLU A 332 -7.45 -11.85 -1.93
N LEU A 333 -6.78 -10.96 -1.21
CA LEU A 333 -6.32 -11.23 0.15
C LEU A 333 -7.47 -11.05 1.16
N VAL A 334 -7.65 -12.06 2.00
CA VAL A 334 -8.57 -12.05 3.15
C VAL A 334 -7.74 -12.19 4.41
N ILE A 335 -8.07 -11.41 5.43
CA ILE A 335 -7.36 -11.44 6.70
C ILE A 335 -8.28 -11.70 7.89
N THR A 336 -7.74 -12.38 8.86
CA THR A 336 -8.21 -12.43 10.24
C THR A 336 -7.08 -11.91 11.13
N ALA A 337 -7.33 -10.81 11.85
CA ALA A 337 -6.23 -10.06 12.46
C ALA A 337 -6.50 -9.62 13.90
N CYS A 338 -5.44 -9.38 14.66
CA CYS A 338 -5.44 -9.00 16.08
C CYS A 338 -6.00 -7.58 16.36
N ASN A 339 -6.64 -6.96 15.40
CA ASN A 339 -7.42 -5.73 15.54
C ASN A 339 -8.95 -5.95 15.46
N GLY A 340 -9.39 -7.22 15.36
CA GLY A 340 -10.80 -7.56 15.30
C GLY A 340 -11.38 -7.61 13.89
N LEU A 341 -10.54 -7.63 12.88
CA LEU A 341 -10.97 -7.91 11.49
C LEU A 341 -11.04 -9.44 11.32
N TRP A 342 -12.24 -9.98 11.14
CA TRP A 342 -12.52 -11.41 11.04
C TRP A 342 -12.94 -11.77 9.62
N ARG A 343 -12.17 -12.63 8.95
CA ARG A 343 -12.34 -13.02 7.54
C ARG A 343 -12.65 -11.84 6.62
N TYR A 344 -11.90 -10.76 6.86
CA TYR A 344 -12.11 -9.47 6.24
C TYR A 344 -11.48 -9.41 4.84
N ARG A 345 -12.31 -9.15 3.85
CA ARG A 345 -11.90 -8.94 2.46
C ARG A 345 -11.35 -7.52 2.34
N ILE A 346 -10.02 -7.38 2.31
CA ILE A 346 -9.33 -6.10 2.16
C ILE A 346 -9.69 -5.43 0.83
N GLY A 347 -9.90 -6.26 -0.20
CA GLY A 347 -10.09 -5.83 -1.58
C GLY A 347 -8.78 -5.58 -2.33
N ASP A 348 -7.64 -5.89 -1.72
CA ASP A 348 -6.35 -5.91 -2.40
C ASP A 348 -6.14 -7.28 -3.05
N THR A 349 -5.53 -7.29 -4.24
CA THR A 349 -5.14 -8.51 -4.93
C THR A 349 -3.63 -8.66 -4.91
N VAL A 350 -3.21 -9.90 -4.68
CA VAL A 350 -1.79 -10.28 -4.64
C VAL A 350 -1.54 -11.43 -5.62
N ARG A 351 -0.42 -11.36 -6.33
CA ARG A 351 0.07 -12.48 -7.12
C ARG A 351 1.09 -13.25 -6.31
N VAL A 352 0.94 -14.56 -6.27
CA VAL A 352 1.89 -15.45 -5.63
C VAL A 352 3.07 -15.67 -6.59
N GLU A 353 4.28 -15.32 -6.15
CA GLU A 353 5.49 -15.49 -6.95
C GLU A 353 6.26 -16.77 -6.56
N GLN A 354 6.15 -17.16 -5.29
CA GLN A 354 6.82 -18.32 -4.72
C GLN A 354 6.05 -18.80 -3.49
N THR A 355 6.10 -20.09 -3.18
CA THR A 355 5.38 -20.68 -2.02
C THR A 355 6.28 -21.08 -0.86
N MET A 356 7.57 -21.32 -1.09
CA MET A 356 8.53 -21.73 -0.05
C MET A 356 9.82 -20.89 -0.09
N PRO A 357 9.94 -19.84 0.75
CA PRO A 357 8.88 -19.21 1.56
C PRO A 357 7.85 -18.48 0.68
N LEU A 358 6.65 -18.25 1.22
CA LEU A 358 5.58 -17.58 0.46
C LEU A 358 5.93 -16.13 0.18
N LYS A 359 6.07 -15.82 -1.11
CA LYS A 359 6.35 -14.47 -1.61
C LYS A 359 5.25 -14.01 -2.56
N ILE A 360 4.90 -12.75 -2.44
CA ILE A 360 3.82 -12.11 -3.19
C ILE A 360 4.27 -10.79 -3.82
N THR A 361 3.57 -10.38 -4.86
CA THR A 361 3.57 -9.00 -5.35
C THR A 361 2.16 -8.43 -5.28
N ILE A 362 2.03 -7.11 -5.12
CA ILE A 362 0.72 -6.46 -5.14
C ILE A 362 0.27 -6.35 -6.59
N ALA A 363 -0.83 -7.00 -6.93
CA ALA A 363 -1.39 -6.97 -8.28
C ALA A 363 -2.34 -5.78 -8.49
N GLY A 364 -3.03 -5.32 -7.43
CA GLY A 364 -3.94 -4.20 -7.50
C GLY A 364 -5.06 -4.29 -6.47
N ARG A 365 -6.28 -3.94 -6.89
CA ARG A 365 -7.49 -4.04 -6.07
C ARG A 365 -8.61 -4.69 -6.84
N THR A 366 -9.48 -5.44 -6.17
CA THR A 366 -10.65 -6.09 -6.77
C THR A 366 -11.66 -5.10 -7.37
N LYS A 367 -11.63 -3.83 -6.95
CA LYS A 367 -12.42 -2.74 -7.52
C LYS A 367 -11.64 -1.85 -8.50
N HIS A 368 -10.33 -2.04 -8.64
CA HIS A 368 -9.43 -1.24 -9.47
C HIS A 368 -8.75 -2.12 -10.51
N PHE A 369 -9.56 -2.72 -11.36
CA PHE A 369 -9.14 -3.42 -12.57
C PHE A 369 -10.14 -3.09 -13.67
N ILE A 370 -9.76 -3.27 -14.91
CA ILE A 370 -10.66 -3.14 -16.06
C ILE A 370 -10.87 -4.53 -16.63
N ASN A 371 -12.13 -4.94 -16.70
CA ASN A 371 -12.57 -6.18 -17.34
C ASN A 371 -13.82 -5.93 -18.18
N ALA A 372 -13.85 -4.79 -18.87
CA ALA A 372 -14.99 -4.34 -19.64
C ALA A 372 -15.20 -5.18 -20.93
N PHE A 373 -14.12 -5.82 -21.40
CA PHE A 373 -14.08 -6.61 -22.62
C PHE A 373 -13.54 -8.03 -22.39
N GLY A 374 -13.32 -8.44 -21.13
CA GLY A 374 -12.71 -9.71 -20.75
C GLY A 374 -11.18 -9.69 -20.74
N GLU A 375 -10.57 -8.50 -20.56
CA GLU A 375 -9.13 -8.28 -20.58
C GLU A 375 -8.44 -8.37 -19.21
N GLU A 376 -9.19 -8.44 -18.13
CA GLU A 376 -8.69 -8.53 -16.72
C GLU A 376 -7.44 -7.67 -16.44
N LEU A 377 -7.43 -6.43 -16.95
CA LEU A 377 -6.31 -5.53 -16.82
C LEU A 377 -6.17 -5.03 -15.39
N MET A 378 -5.09 -5.41 -14.75
CA MET A 378 -4.77 -5.04 -13.37
C MET A 378 -3.86 -3.82 -13.30
N VAL A 379 -3.84 -3.13 -12.13
CA VAL A 379 -3.00 -1.94 -11.94
C VAL A 379 -1.52 -2.24 -12.16
N HIS A 380 -1.03 -3.40 -11.77
CA HIS A 380 0.37 -3.76 -11.98
C HIS A 380 0.76 -3.86 -13.46
N ASN A 381 -0.16 -4.33 -14.33
CA ASN A 381 0.06 -4.36 -15.77
C ASN A 381 0.18 -2.92 -16.32
N ALA A 382 -0.74 -2.04 -15.90
CA ALA A 382 -0.73 -0.63 -16.29
C ALA A 382 0.56 0.10 -15.84
N ASP A 383 0.96 -0.09 -14.57
CA ASP A 383 2.18 0.51 -14.01
C ASP A 383 3.44 0.02 -14.74
N ALA A 384 3.54 -1.28 -15.02
CA ALA A 384 4.67 -1.86 -15.75
C ALA A 384 4.76 -1.34 -17.19
N ALA A 385 3.63 -1.25 -17.90
CA ALA A 385 3.58 -0.74 -19.26
C ALA A 385 3.96 0.75 -19.33
N ILE A 386 3.46 1.59 -18.40
CA ILE A 386 3.83 3.01 -18.29
C ILE A 386 5.32 3.16 -18.02
N GLU A 387 5.88 2.41 -17.07
CA GLU A 387 7.30 2.47 -16.75
C GLU A 387 8.17 2.24 -17.98
N ARG A 388 7.84 1.19 -18.75
CA ARG A 388 8.57 0.83 -19.99
C ARG A 388 8.42 1.89 -21.08
N ALA A 389 7.21 2.43 -21.27
CA ALA A 389 6.95 3.49 -22.24
C ALA A 389 7.71 4.78 -21.87
N CYS A 390 7.70 5.16 -20.58
CA CYS A 390 8.47 6.30 -20.08
C CYS A 390 9.97 6.12 -20.28
N ARG A 391 10.50 4.93 -19.97
CA ARG A 391 11.93 4.62 -20.14
C ARG A 391 12.38 4.77 -21.59
N GLN A 392 11.57 4.32 -22.55
CA GLN A 392 11.92 4.37 -23.97
C GLN A 392 11.78 5.77 -24.58
N THR A 393 10.82 6.57 -24.11
CA THR A 393 10.54 7.91 -24.66
C THR A 393 11.17 9.04 -23.89
N GLY A 394 11.77 8.77 -22.73
CA GLY A 394 12.27 9.78 -21.79
C GLY A 394 11.16 10.58 -21.09
N ALA A 395 9.89 10.19 -21.24
CA ALA A 395 8.76 10.81 -20.54
C ALA A 395 8.79 10.52 -19.03
N ALA A 396 8.07 11.32 -18.25
CA ALA A 396 7.81 11.06 -16.83
C ALA A 396 6.34 11.33 -16.53
N VAL A 397 5.64 10.32 -15.99
CA VAL A 397 4.25 10.39 -15.61
C VAL A 397 4.13 10.74 -14.14
N ALA A 398 3.37 11.80 -13.83
CA ALA A 398 3.04 12.20 -12.47
C ALA A 398 1.86 11.39 -11.93
N ASN A 399 0.77 11.33 -12.71
CA ASN A 399 -0.46 10.63 -12.36
C ASN A 399 -1.17 10.10 -13.60
N TYR A 400 -2.01 9.08 -13.41
CA TYR A 400 -2.92 8.60 -14.46
C TYR A 400 -4.17 7.96 -13.87
N THR A 401 -5.24 7.92 -14.68
CA THR A 401 -6.42 7.08 -14.48
C THR A 401 -6.91 6.56 -15.82
N VAL A 402 -7.54 5.39 -15.81
CA VAL A 402 -8.01 4.70 -17.01
C VAL A 402 -9.44 4.22 -16.82
N ALA A 403 -10.25 4.36 -17.86
CA ALA A 403 -11.57 3.76 -17.92
C ALA A 403 -11.91 3.27 -19.34
N PRO A 404 -12.81 2.29 -19.48
CA PRO A 404 -13.22 1.82 -20.79
C PRO A 404 -14.10 2.86 -21.50
N VAL A 405 -13.94 2.95 -22.81
CA VAL A 405 -14.93 3.52 -23.73
C VAL A 405 -15.63 2.36 -24.38
N TYR A 406 -16.90 2.17 -24.06
CA TYR A 406 -17.66 1.03 -24.58
C TYR A 406 -17.95 1.18 -26.07
N ALA A 407 -18.08 0.03 -26.77
CA ALA A 407 -18.43 -0.02 -28.18
C ALA A 407 -19.81 0.61 -28.44
N THR A 408 -19.94 1.25 -29.58
CA THR A 408 -21.22 1.76 -30.09
C THR A 408 -21.59 1.00 -31.39
N ALA A 409 -22.68 1.36 -32.02
CA ALA A 409 -23.06 0.76 -33.33
C ALA A 409 -21.98 0.97 -34.42
N THR A 410 -21.16 2.01 -34.28
CA THR A 410 -20.17 2.41 -35.32
C THR A 410 -18.71 2.39 -34.83
N THR A 411 -18.46 2.20 -33.53
CA THR A 411 -17.11 2.23 -32.94
C THR A 411 -16.89 1.02 -32.05
N LYS A 412 -15.67 0.49 -32.09
CA LYS A 412 -15.21 -0.55 -31.14
C LYS A 412 -14.92 0.04 -29.76
N GLY A 413 -14.90 -0.81 -28.75
CA GLY A 413 -14.44 -0.44 -27.42
C GLY A 413 -12.95 -0.15 -27.40
N ARG A 414 -12.49 0.62 -26.42
CA ARG A 414 -11.07 0.87 -26.13
C ARG A 414 -10.87 1.35 -24.72
N HIS A 415 -9.63 1.40 -24.26
CA HIS A 415 -9.27 2.08 -23.04
C HIS A 415 -8.95 3.56 -23.30
N GLU A 416 -9.47 4.45 -22.48
CA GLU A 416 -9.11 5.86 -22.47
C GLU A 416 -8.26 6.15 -21.23
N TRP A 417 -7.09 6.70 -21.45
CA TRP A 417 -6.08 7.02 -20.46
C TRP A 417 -6.03 8.54 -20.27
N LEU A 418 -6.26 9.02 -19.07
CA LEU A 418 -6.02 10.41 -18.69
C LEU A 418 -4.70 10.45 -17.93
N ILE A 419 -3.68 11.10 -18.52
CA ILE A 419 -2.30 11.07 -18.00
C ILE A 419 -1.80 12.49 -17.76
N GLU A 420 -1.33 12.75 -16.54
CA GLU A 420 -0.57 13.93 -16.18
C GLU A 420 0.92 13.63 -16.29
N PHE A 421 1.64 14.44 -17.07
CA PHE A 421 3.07 14.29 -17.27
C PHE A 421 3.87 15.31 -16.45
N ASP A 422 4.90 14.87 -15.74
CA ASP A 422 5.97 15.72 -15.24
C ASP A 422 6.89 16.15 -16.40
N ARG A 423 7.18 15.21 -17.29
CA ARG A 423 7.90 15.45 -18.54
C ARG A 423 7.18 14.77 -19.69
N ARG A 424 6.66 15.58 -20.61
CA ARG A 424 5.89 15.12 -21.77
C ARG A 424 6.80 14.36 -22.74
N PRO A 425 6.31 13.26 -23.37
CA PRO A 425 7.04 12.65 -24.49
C PRO A 425 7.11 13.59 -25.69
N ALA A 426 8.17 13.48 -26.48
CA ALA A 426 8.32 14.28 -27.70
C ALA A 426 7.23 13.98 -28.75
N ASP A 427 6.83 12.71 -28.84
CA ASP A 427 5.75 12.22 -29.69
C ASP A 427 4.74 11.45 -28.86
N MET A 428 3.51 11.98 -28.75
CA MET A 428 2.42 11.41 -27.96
C MET A 428 1.85 10.15 -28.64
N GLU A 429 1.80 10.10 -29.97
CA GLU A 429 1.31 8.94 -30.71
C GLU A 429 2.27 7.76 -30.57
N ALA A 430 3.58 8.01 -30.70
CA ALA A 430 4.59 6.99 -30.45
C ALA A 430 4.56 6.49 -28.98
N PHE A 431 4.31 7.36 -28.02
CA PHE A 431 4.13 6.96 -26.61
C PHE A 431 2.90 6.07 -26.44
N ALA A 432 1.78 6.42 -27.07
CA ALA A 432 0.54 5.62 -27.01
C ALA A 432 0.73 4.24 -27.66
N ASP A 433 1.44 4.15 -28.79
CA ASP A 433 1.77 2.87 -29.45
C ASP A 433 2.65 1.97 -28.57
N LEU A 434 3.63 2.57 -27.90
CA LEU A 434 4.50 1.84 -26.97
C LEU A 434 3.72 1.36 -25.75
N LEU A 435 2.89 2.21 -25.18
CA LEU A 435 2.05 1.87 -24.03
C LEU A 435 1.12 0.70 -24.35
N ASP A 436 0.41 0.76 -25.49
CA ASP A 436 -0.48 -0.32 -25.96
C ASP A 436 0.28 -1.63 -26.19
N ARG A 437 1.47 -1.56 -26.81
CA ARG A 437 2.32 -2.73 -27.03
C ARG A 437 2.80 -3.35 -25.71
N TYR A 438 3.20 -2.52 -24.74
CA TYR A 438 3.66 -3.01 -23.46
C TYR A 438 2.51 -3.59 -22.64
N LEU A 439 1.31 -3.03 -22.69
CA LEU A 439 0.12 -3.63 -22.09
C LEU A 439 -0.16 -5.03 -22.64
N GLN A 440 -0.04 -5.23 -23.95
CA GLN A 440 -0.19 -6.54 -24.57
C GLN A 440 0.87 -7.53 -24.06
N GLN A 441 2.10 -7.09 -23.82
CA GLN A 441 3.17 -7.94 -23.29
C GLN A 441 3.00 -8.25 -21.78
N GLU A 442 2.39 -7.35 -21.01
CA GLU A 442 2.17 -7.51 -19.58
C GLU A 442 0.87 -8.27 -19.24
N ASN A 443 -0.06 -8.41 -20.21
CA ASN A 443 -1.35 -9.03 -19.97
C ASN A 443 -1.82 -9.77 -21.24
N SER A 444 -1.86 -11.10 -21.16
CA SER A 444 -2.24 -11.99 -22.27
C SER A 444 -3.71 -11.84 -22.70
N ASP A 445 -4.61 -11.53 -21.76
CA ASP A 445 -6.03 -11.34 -22.07
C ASP A 445 -6.24 -10.02 -22.81
N TYR A 446 -5.51 -8.96 -22.42
CA TYR A 446 -5.48 -7.72 -23.18
C TYR A 446 -4.90 -7.94 -24.58
N GLU A 447 -3.77 -8.67 -24.71
CA GLU A 447 -3.19 -9.05 -26.00
C GLU A 447 -4.22 -9.76 -26.89
N ALA A 448 -4.90 -10.79 -26.36
CA ALA A 448 -5.93 -11.52 -27.10
C ALA A 448 -7.08 -10.62 -27.57
N LYS A 449 -7.52 -9.65 -26.77
CA LYS A 449 -8.58 -8.69 -27.15
C LYS A 449 -8.10 -7.64 -28.17
N ARG A 450 -6.80 -7.28 -28.11
CA ARG A 450 -6.18 -6.35 -29.06
C ARG A 450 -5.81 -7.00 -30.38
N PHE A 451 -5.77 -8.35 -30.45
CA PHE A 451 -5.34 -9.07 -31.66
C PHE A 451 -6.09 -8.61 -32.91
N GLN A 452 -5.35 -8.06 -33.89
CA GLN A 452 -5.85 -7.48 -35.13
C GLN A 452 -7.00 -6.47 -34.95
N ASN A 453 -7.10 -5.82 -33.81
CA ASN A 453 -8.21 -4.92 -33.46
C ASN A 453 -9.61 -5.59 -33.56
N ILE A 454 -9.72 -6.90 -33.36
CA ILE A 454 -10.99 -7.61 -33.54
C ILE A 454 -12.02 -7.19 -32.51
N PHE A 455 -11.65 -7.16 -31.22
CA PHE A 455 -12.58 -6.90 -30.12
C PHE A 455 -12.48 -5.47 -29.61
N ILE A 456 -11.26 -4.96 -29.36
CA ILE A 456 -11.04 -3.59 -28.88
C ILE A 456 -10.01 -2.87 -29.77
N ASP A 457 -10.21 -1.56 -29.91
CA ASP A 457 -9.27 -0.68 -30.61
C ASP A 457 -8.07 -0.34 -29.71
N ARG A 458 -7.02 0.25 -30.32
CA ARG A 458 -5.88 0.84 -29.63
C ARG A 458 -6.37 1.82 -28.57
N LEU A 459 -5.68 1.85 -27.42
CA LEU A 459 -5.94 2.82 -26.38
C LEU A 459 -5.82 4.28 -26.86
N SER A 460 -6.55 5.18 -26.22
CA SER A 460 -6.44 6.62 -26.45
C SER A 460 -5.90 7.32 -25.22
N ILE A 461 -5.05 8.35 -25.42
CA ILE A 461 -4.50 9.17 -24.35
C ILE A 461 -5.10 10.58 -24.41
N VAL A 462 -5.59 11.04 -23.27
CA VAL A 462 -5.93 12.44 -23.03
C VAL A 462 -4.89 13.01 -22.08
N GLU A 463 -4.22 14.08 -22.49
CA GLU A 463 -3.25 14.78 -21.66
C GLU A 463 -3.99 15.60 -20.58
N ALA A 464 -3.70 15.29 -19.34
CA ALA A 464 -4.16 16.06 -18.20
C ALA A 464 -3.28 17.31 -18.02
N ARG A 465 -3.89 18.43 -17.69
CA ARG A 465 -3.13 19.61 -17.26
C ARG A 465 -2.42 19.33 -15.94
N ARG A 466 -1.37 20.06 -15.67
CA ARG A 466 -0.62 19.95 -14.42
C ARG A 466 -1.51 20.29 -13.22
N GLY A 467 -1.47 19.45 -12.18
CA GLY A 467 -2.25 19.58 -10.96
C GLY A 467 -3.73 19.19 -11.08
N LEU A 468 -4.17 18.61 -12.22
CA LEU A 468 -5.56 18.19 -12.40
C LEU A 468 -6.02 17.21 -11.32
N PHE A 469 -5.18 16.23 -11.02
CA PHE A 469 -5.51 15.16 -10.07
C PHE A 469 -5.62 15.69 -8.64
N ASP A 470 -4.79 16.64 -8.27
CA ASP A 470 -4.85 17.30 -6.96
C ASP A 470 -6.10 18.16 -6.83
N ASP A 471 -6.44 18.93 -7.87
CA ASP A 471 -7.65 19.74 -7.89
C ASP A 471 -8.92 18.89 -7.79
N TRP A 472 -8.95 17.76 -8.50
CA TRP A 472 -10.07 16.82 -8.41
C TRP A 472 -10.20 16.22 -7.00
N LEU A 473 -9.08 15.86 -6.37
CA LEU A 473 -9.06 15.37 -4.98
C LEU A 473 -9.57 16.45 -4.01
N LEU A 474 -9.16 17.70 -4.20
CA LEU A 474 -9.61 18.84 -3.39
C LEU A 474 -11.12 19.06 -3.51
N GLN A 475 -11.65 19.08 -4.73
CA GLN A 475 -13.10 19.30 -4.95
C GLN A 475 -13.95 18.19 -4.35
N ARG A 476 -13.49 16.94 -4.41
CA ARG A 476 -14.22 15.77 -3.90
C ARG A 476 -14.11 15.60 -2.38
N SER A 477 -13.06 16.10 -1.77
CA SER A 477 -12.69 15.76 -0.40
C SER A 477 -12.32 16.94 0.49
N GLY A 478 -12.26 18.15 -0.06
CA GLY A 478 -11.94 19.36 0.68
C GLY A 478 -10.52 19.46 1.24
N LYS A 479 -9.65 18.48 0.99
CA LYS A 479 -8.27 18.46 1.55
C LYS A 479 -7.28 17.80 0.61
N LEU A 480 -6.05 18.38 0.50
CA LEU A 480 -4.87 17.73 -0.04
C LEU A 480 -4.11 17.03 1.09
N GLY A 481 -3.64 15.83 0.83
CA GLY A 481 -2.86 15.03 1.79
C GLY A 481 -3.69 13.94 2.48
N GLY A 482 -3.01 13.06 3.24
CA GLY A 482 -3.58 11.83 3.76
C GLY A 482 -3.48 10.67 2.79
N GLN A 483 -4.00 9.49 3.14
CA GLN A 483 -3.91 8.26 2.32
C GLN A 483 -4.85 8.27 1.10
N ARG A 484 -5.20 9.42 0.55
CA ARG A 484 -6.12 9.53 -0.59
C ARG A 484 -5.40 9.16 -1.87
N LYS A 485 -5.87 8.09 -2.50
CA LYS A 485 -5.31 7.54 -3.73
C LYS A 485 -6.24 7.83 -4.90
N ILE A 486 -5.64 8.24 -6.01
CA ILE A 486 -6.35 8.34 -7.28
C ILE A 486 -6.62 6.91 -7.76
N PRO A 487 -7.87 6.56 -8.07
CA PRO A 487 -8.18 5.26 -8.65
C PRO A 487 -7.52 5.14 -10.03
N ARG A 488 -6.65 4.14 -10.18
CA ARG A 488 -5.89 3.95 -11.44
C ARG A 488 -6.73 3.35 -12.55
N LEU A 489 -7.48 2.31 -12.26
CA LEU A 489 -8.29 1.58 -13.22
C LEU A 489 -9.73 1.47 -12.72
N TYR A 490 -10.71 1.67 -13.60
CA TYR A 490 -12.12 1.62 -13.27
C TYR A 490 -12.96 1.09 -14.42
N ASN A 491 -13.91 0.19 -14.13
CA ASN A 491 -14.88 -0.30 -15.12
C ASN A 491 -15.96 0.75 -15.46
N SER A 492 -16.25 1.72 -14.56
CA SER A 492 -17.14 2.84 -14.85
C SER A 492 -16.38 4.07 -15.31
N ARG A 493 -17.06 4.99 -16.00
CA ARG A 493 -16.47 6.23 -16.49
C ARG A 493 -16.65 7.43 -15.55
N ASP A 494 -17.33 7.27 -14.40
CA ASP A 494 -17.74 8.38 -13.53
C ASP A 494 -16.55 9.22 -13.06
N ILE A 495 -15.44 8.56 -12.70
CA ILE A 495 -14.24 9.22 -12.21
C ILE A 495 -13.54 9.97 -13.35
N ILE A 496 -13.22 9.28 -14.43
CA ILE A 496 -12.51 9.90 -15.56
C ILE A 496 -13.36 11.01 -16.20
N ALA A 497 -14.68 10.84 -16.30
CA ALA A 497 -15.57 11.85 -16.83
C ALA A 497 -15.54 13.14 -16.00
N SER A 498 -15.62 13.03 -14.67
CA SER A 498 -15.54 14.20 -13.78
C SER A 498 -14.17 14.92 -13.87
N MET A 499 -13.08 14.17 -14.02
CA MET A 499 -11.75 14.77 -14.24
C MET A 499 -11.63 15.45 -15.60
N LEU A 500 -12.18 14.85 -16.67
CA LEU A 500 -12.19 15.42 -18.00
C LEU A 500 -12.97 16.74 -18.08
N GLU A 501 -14.06 16.89 -17.30
CA GLU A 501 -14.80 18.15 -17.18
C GLU A 501 -13.95 19.25 -16.57
N ILE A 502 -13.25 18.97 -15.48
CA ILE A 502 -12.31 19.93 -14.84
C ILE A 502 -11.16 20.27 -15.80
N ASN A 503 -10.64 19.29 -16.52
CA ASN A 503 -9.56 19.47 -17.50
C ASN A 503 -9.95 20.41 -18.66
N LYS A 504 -11.24 20.39 -19.07
CA LYS A 504 -11.77 21.26 -20.12
C LYS A 504 -12.00 22.70 -19.64
N GLN A 505 -12.46 22.90 -18.40
CA GLN A 505 -12.75 24.21 -17.85
C GLN A 505 -11.53 25.13 -17.72
N SER A 506 -10.34 24.54 -17.56
CA SER A 506 -9.09 25.30 -17.45
C SER A 506 -8.42 25.63 -18.79
N LYS A 507 -9.02 25.20 -19.93
CA LYS A 507 -8.55 25.57 -21.29
C LYS A 507 -9.33 26.76 -21.88
N LYS A 508 -10.31 27.29 -21.15
CA LYS A 508 -11.01 28.53 -21.43
C LYS A 508 -10.45 29.66 -20.54
#